data_a00e6c8991e90e4577218cdc7c27f159
#
_entry.id   a00e6c8991e90e4577218cdc7c27f159
#
_cell.length_a   1.000
_cell.length_b   1.000
_cell.length_c   1.000
_cell.angle_alpha   90.00
_cell.angle_beta   90.00
_cell.angle_gamma   90.00
#
_symmetry.space_group_name_H-M   'P 1'
#
loop_
_entity.id
_entity.type
_entity.pdbx_description
1 polymer ?
#
loop_
_entity_poly.entity_id
_entity_poly.type
_entity_poly.pdbx_seq_one_letter_code
_entity_poly.pdbx_strand_id
1 'polypeptide(L)'
;MKKFNIFILSLLLASLMNVTFPCVCMAEILSGNVNKEEFLGTSHIVVDGATGNPVADAEVSVPTEGIFIKTNNSGQFKLDASFKAPAILSVQANGYAPFSLTINETGNPLTIVITKLFGNEIVIDNEIHHLGDDNFSEKSANAEDFKLQSESSGFSKEFFVEKFDSNSNPVLKIGAIIGIDTKIAHKLEGKKIKTYSSPIRIYVNSKKIGEIKINGDNQEIPLPKSLLRQNSTNTIRVETGVNQQARTYVDYDDMEFMNILLAF
;
A
#
# COMPACT_ATOMS: atom_id res chain seq x y z
N MET A 1 -46.36 -3.79 48.32
CA MET A 1 -47.62 -3.85 47.56
C MET A 1 -47.21 -4.12 46.12
N LYS A 2 -47.27 -5.44 45.63
CA LYS A 2 -48.32 -6.02 44.79
C LYS A 2 -48.53 -5.16 43.51
N LYS A 3 -48.31 -5.67 42.28
CA LYS A 3 -48.88 -6.85 41.56
C LYS A 3 -47.96 -7.13 40.35
N PHE A 4 -47.50 -8.26 40.06
CA PHE A 4 -47.84 -9.42 39.23
C PHE A 4 -48.90 -9.21 38.14
N ASN A 5 -48.56 -9.52 36.88
CA ASN A 5 -49.37 -10.18 35.85
C ASN A 5 -48.42 -10.58 34.70
N ILE A 6 -48.22 -11.72 34.46
CA ILE A 6 -48.54 -13.05 33.89
C ILE A 6 -49.44 -12.98 32.65
N PHE A 7 -49.01 -13.79 31.62
CA PHE A 7 -49.68 -14.39 30.46
C PHE A 7 -49.66 -13.56 29.17
N ILE A 8 -49.45 -14.12 28.01
CA ILE A 8 -49.88 -15.40 27.40
C ILE A 8 -48.92 -15.88 26.32
N LEU A 9 -48.66 -17.17 26.33
CA LEU A 9 -48.06 -18.03 25.33
C LEU A 9 -49.09 -18.27 24.20
N SER A 10 -48.74 -17.99 22.93
CA SER A 10 -49.49 -18.54 21.80
C SER A 10 -48.56 -19.29 20.87
N LEU A 11 -48.68 -20.60 20.94
CA LEU A 11 -48.17 -21.61 20.04
C LEU A 11 -48.91 -21.48 18.70
N LEU A 12 -48.21 -21.27 17.58
CA LEU A 12 -48.76 -21.51 16.25
C LEU A 12 -47.87 -22.49 15.51
N LEU A 13 -48.38 -23.73 15.42
CA LEU A 13 -47.92 -24.74 14.50
C LEU A 13 -48.23 -24.28 13.06
N ALA A 14 -47.27 -24.29 12.19
CA ALA A 14 -47.50 -24.24 10.75
C ALA A 14 -46.56 -25.22 10.05
N SER A 15 -47.20 -26.16 9.49
CA SER A 15 -46.85 -27.32 8.64
C SER A 15 -45.63 -27.19 7.75
N LEU A 16 -44.80 -28.25 7.79
CA LEU A 16 -43.84 -28.63 6.76
C LEU A 16 -44.55 -28.84 5.41
N MET A 17 -44.16 -28.03 4.42
CA MET A 17 -44.33 -28.42 3.01
C MET A 17 -42.95 -28.78 2.46
N ASN A 18 -42.70 -30.10 2.31
CA ASN A 18 -41.61 -30.64 1.54
C ASN A 18 -41.84 -30.37 0.04
N VAL A 19 -41.11 -29.41 -0.52
CA VAL A 19 -41.01 -29.27 -1.97
C VAL A 19 -39.69 -29.89 -2.39
N THR A 20 -39.78 -31.14 -2.88
CA THR A 20 -38.68 -31.83 -3.56
C THR A 20 -38.59 -31.28 -4.97
N PHE A 21 -37.53 -30.50 -5.27
CA PHE A 21 -37.12 -30.21 -6.64
C PHE A 21 -36.30 -31.39 -7.18
N PRO A 22 -36.63 -31.94 -8.36
CA PRO A 22 -35.77 -32.91 -8.97
C PRO A 22 -34.51 -32.25 -9.51
N CYS A 23 -33.38 -32.65 -8.99
CA CYS A 23 -32.05 -32.34 -9.54
C CYS A 23 -31.89 -33.04 -10.87
N VAL A 24 -32.11 -32.33 -11.98
CA VAL A 24 -31.75 -32.84 -13.31
C VAL A 24 -30.25 -32.54 -13.50
N CYS A 25 -29.43 -33.53 -13.20
CA CYS A 25 -28.04 -33.57 -13.63
C CYS A 25 -27.98 -33.80 -15.14
N MET A 26 -27.80 -32.75 -15.92
CA MET A 26 -27.29 -32.87 -17.29
C MET A 26 -25.78 -32.74 -17.23
N ALA A 27 -25.09 -33.87 -17.20
CA ALA A 27 -23.66 -33.94 -17.44
C ALA A 27 -23.46 -34.01 -18.98
N GLU A 28 -23.18 -32.86 -19.58
CA GLU A 28 -22.56 -32.83 -20.90
C GLU A 28 -21.05 -32.89 -20.74
N ILE A 29 -20.53 -34.07 -21.11
CA ILE A 29 -19.10 -34.32 -21.27
C ILE A 29 -18.66 -33.64 -22.56
N LEU A 30 -18.14 -32.40 -22.46
CA LEU A 30 -17.27 -31.83 -23.49
C LEU A 30 -15.82 -32.07 -23.05
N SER A 31 -15.21 -33.10 -23.66
CA SER A 31 -13.78 -33.35 -23.59
C SER A 31 -13.04 -32.26 -24.38
N GLY A 32 -12.81 -31.10 -23.73
CA GLY A 32 -11.79 -30.17 -24.13
C GLY A 32 -10.65 -30.29 -23.15
N ASN A 33 -9.46 -30.63 -23.63
CA ASN A 33 -8.23 -30.52 -22.85
C ASN A 33 -8.02 -29.06 -22.47
N VAL A 34 -8.66 -28.64 -21.39
CA VAL A 34 -8.22 -27.45 -20.64
C VAL A 34 -7.04 -27.93 -19.82
N ASN A 35 -5.86 -27.50 -20.20
CA ASN A 35 -4.68 -27.57 -19.33
C ASN A 35 -5.07 -26.94 -18.00
N LYS A 36 -5.49 -27.76 -17.07
CA LYS A 36 -5.61 -27.41 -15.67
C LYS A 36 -4.17 -27.25 -15.19
N GLU A 37 -3.59 -26.08 -15.36
CA GLU A 37 -2.46 -25.70 -14.52
C GLU A 37 -2.99 -25.77 -13.08
N GLU A 38 -2.65 -26.86 -12.41
CA GLU A 38 -2.87 -27.01 -10.97
C GLU A 38 -2.13 -25.88 -10.29
N PHE A 39 -2.91 -24.91 -9.85
CA PHE A 39 -2.42 -23.80 -9.04
C PHE A 39 -2.03 -24.32 -7.64
N LEU A 40 -0.84 -24.88 -7.51
CA LEU A 40 -0.18 -25.06 -6.21
C LEU A 40 0.33 -23.68 -5.76
N GLY A 41 -0.31 -23.10 -4.74
CA GLY A 41 0.08 -21.81 -4.14
C GLY A 41 -1.13 -20.95 -3.79
N THR A 42 -0.92 -19.94 -2.93
CA THR A 42 -1.97 -18.99 -2.55
C THR A 42 -2.33 -18.10 -3.72
N SER A 43 -3.59 -18.12 -4.16
CA SER A 43 -4.08 -17.26 -5.23
C SER A 43 -4.52 -15.91 -4.65
N HIS A 44 -3.97 -14.84 -5.17
CA HIS A 44 -4.33 -13.45 -4.88
C HIS A 44 -5.15 -12.87 -6.04
N ILE A 45 -5.87 -11.75 -5.81
CA ILE A 45 -6.69 -11.12 -6.84
C ILE A 45 -6.56 -9.61 -6.80
N VAL A 46 -6.54 -8.98 -7.99
CA VAL A 46 -6.65 -7.53 -8.17
C VAL A 46 -8.05 -7.20 -8.71
N VAL A 47 -8.73 -6.25 -8.07
CA VAL A 47 -10.08 -5.83 -8.43
C VAL A 47 -10.19 -4.30 -8.55
N ASP A 48 -11.08 -3.86 -9.42
CA ASP A 48 -11.48 -2.44 -9.58
C ASP A 48 -12.33 -2.01 -8.38
N GLY A 49 -11.92 -0.96 -7.69
CA GLY A 49 -12.58 -0.50 -6.46
C GLY A 49 -13.98 0.07 -6.66
N ALA A 50 -14.33 0.52 -7.86
CA ALA A 50 -15.65 1.06 -8.15
C ALA A 50 -16.67 -0.02 -8.53
N THR A 51 -16.21 -1.07 -9.22
CA THR A 51 -17.09 -2.10 -9.79
C THR A 51 -16.96 -3.46 -9.11
N GLY A 52 -15.87 -3.72 -8.41
CA GLY A 52 -15.51 -5.03 -7.87
C GLY A 52 -15.06 -6.04 -8.96
N ASN A 53 -15.00 -5.63 -10.22
CA ASN A 53 -14.60 -6.51 -11.31
C ASN A 53 -13.11 -6.83 -11.25
N PRO A 54 -12.70 -8.05 -11.66
CA PRO A 54 -11.29 -8.40 -11.79
C PRO A 54 -10.55 -7.48 -12.77
N VAL A 55 -9.30 -7.14 -12.44
CA VAL A 55 -8.42 -6.36 -13.32
C VAL A 55 -7.40 -7.31 -13.94
N ALA A 56 -7.54 -7.57 -15.24
CA ALA A 56 -6.62 -8.35 -16.04
C ALA A 56 -5.38 -7.51 -16.44
N ASP A 57 -4.27 -8.22 -16.74
CA ASP A 57 -3.00 -7.64 -17.19
C ASP A 57 -2.40 -6.57 -16.25
N ALA A 58 -2.87 -6.50 -14.99
CA ALA A 58 -2.23 -5.68 -13.99
C ALA A 58 -0.85 -6.24 -13.67
N GLU A 59 0.16 -5.40 -13.67
CA GLU A 59 1.50 -5.74 -13.25
C GLU A 59 1.58 -5.68 -11.73
N VAL A 60 1.89 -6.84 -11.13
CA VAL A 60 2.13 -7.00 -9.69
C VAL A 60 3.62 -7.23 -9.50
N SER A 61 4.26 -6.44 -8.67
CA SER A 61 5.70 -6.56 -8.44
C SER A 61 6.06 -6.48 -6.96
N VAL A 62 7.15 -7.14 -6.60
CA VAL A 62 7.92 -6.92 -5.37
C VAL A 62 9.33 -6.59 -5.82
N PRO A 63 9.63 -5.31 -6.09
CA PRO A 63 10.86 -4.93 -6.80
C PRO A 63 12.14 -5.35 -6.09
N THR A 64 12.17 -5.27 -4.75
CA THR A 64 13.31 -5.69 -3.93
C THR A 64 13.60 -7.19 -4.01
N GLU A 65 12.61 -7.98 -4.46
CA GLU A 65 12.71 -9.43 -4.64
C GLU A 65 12.92 -9.82 -6.11
N GLY A 66 12.91 -8.85 -7.03
CA GLY A 66 12.95 -9.12 -8.47
C GLY A 66 11.73 -9.86 -9.00
N ILE A 67 10.60 -9.75 -8.32
CA ILE A 67 9.34 -10.42 -8.69
C ILE A 67 8.49 -9.48 -9.53
N PHE A 68 8.10 -9.96 -10.72
CA PHE A 68 7.21 -9.26 -11.66
C PHE A 68 6.23 -10.26 -12.25
N ILE A 69 4.95 -10.07 -12.02
CA ILE A 69 3.87 -11.00 -12.41
C ILE A 69 2.75 -10.18 -13.04
N LYS A 70 2.03 -10.76 -14.00
CA LYS A 70 0.80 -10.17 -14.52
C LYS A 70 -0.42 -10.95 -14.05
N THR A 71 -1.49 -10.24 -13.74
CA THR A 71 -2.77 -10.88 -13.44
C THR A 71 -3.35 -11.52 -14.70
N ASN A 72 -4.03 -12.65 -14.53
CA ASN A 72 -4.76 -13.33 -15.60
C ASN A 72 -6.11 -12.62 -15.89
N ASN A 73 -6.90 -13.18 -16.84
CA ASN A 73 -8.22 -12.63 -17.22
C ASN A 73 -9.23 -12.56 -16.06
N SER A 74 -9.00 -13.31 -14.99
CA SER A 74 -9.81 -13.27 -13.76
C SER A 74 -9.19 -12.39 -12.67
N GLY A 75 -8.21 -11.53 -13.01
CA GLY A 75 -7.51 -10.67 -12.07
C GLY A 75 -6.60 -11.41 -11.09
N GLN A 76 -6.38 -12.70 -11.28
CA GLN A 76 -5.64 -13.54 -10.33
C GLN A 76 -4.15 -13.55 -10.64
N PHE A 77 -3.34 -13.64 -9.58
CA PHE A 77 -1.89 -13.85 -9.64
C PHE A 77 -1.43 -14.76 -8.50
N LYS A 78 -0.22 -15.28 -8.64
CA LYS A 78 0.45 -16.06 -7.60
C LYS A 78 1.68 -15.33 -7.11
N LEU A 79 1.85 -15.36 -5.82
CA LEU A 79 3.05 -14.86 -5.17
C LEU A 79 3.66 -16.00 -4.34
N ASP A 80 4.36 -16.91 -5.04
CA ASP A 80 5.07 -18.04 -4.45
C ASP A 80 6.49 -17.63 -4.07
N ALA A 81 6.61 -16.69 -3.13
CA ALA A 81 7.91 -16.26 -2.69
C ALA A 81 8.02 -16.39 -1.17
N SER A 82 9.08 -17.02 -0.76
CA SER A 82 9.56 -16.90 0.61
C SER A 82 10.57 -15.76 0.62
N PHE A 83 10.12 -14.57 0.92
CA PHE A 83 10.99 -13.41 1.05
C PHE A 83 11.01 -12.89 2.49
N LYS A 84 12.09 -12.20 2.83
CA LYS A 84 12.24 -11.57 4.13
C LYS A 84 11.27 -10.39 4.21
N ALA A 85 10.30 -10.46 5.11
CA ALA A 85 9.38 -9.36 5.36
C ALA A 85 10.01 -8.33 6.32
N PRO A 86 9.60 -7.06 6.28
CA PRO A 86 8.61 -6.47 5.36
C PRO A 86 9.16 -6.20 3.95
N ALA A 87 8.28 -6.21 2.95
CA ALA A 87 8.59 -5.83 1.59
C ALA A 87 7.44 -4.99 1.01
N ILE A 88 7.72 -4.17 -0.01
CA ILE A 88 6.70 -3.39 -0.70
C ILE A 88 6.22 -4.16 -1.94
N LEU A 89 4.92 -4.48 -1.98
CA LEU A 89 4.24 -4.98 -3.16
C LEU A 89 3.59 -3.80 -3.88
N SER A 90 3.78 -3.73 -5.20
CA SER A 90 3.17 -2.72 -6.07
C SER A 90 2.24 -3.36 -7.09
N VAL A 91 1.18 -2.62 -7.44
CA VAL A 91 0.27 -2.97 -8.53
C VAL A 91 0.11 -1.77 -9.46
N GLN A 92 0.39 -1.99 -10.74
CA GLN A 92 0.21 -1.00 -11.79
C GLN A 92 -0.70 -1.56 -12.89
N ALA A 93 -1.70 -0.80 -13.31
CA ALA A 93 -2.57 -1.17 -14.41
C ALA A 93 -2.95 0.06 -15.23
N ASN A 94 -3.16 -0.13 -16.53
CA ASN A 94 -3.48 0.98 -17.44
C ASN A 94 -4.80 1.65 -17.03
N GLY A 95 -4.77 2.96 -16.83
CA GLY A 95 -5.94 3.77 -16.43
C GLY A 95 -6.24 3.71 -14.93
N TYR A 96 -5.39 3.10 -14.10
CA TYR A 96 -5.50 3.08 -12.65
C TYR A 96 -4.38 3.89 -12.00
N ALA A 97 -4.67 4.42 -10.83
CA ALA A 97 -3.65 5.00 -9.96
C ALA A 97 -2.69 3.88 -9.51
N PRO A 98 -1.36 4.11 -9.50
CA PRO A 98 -0.43 3.14 -8.98
C PRO A 98 -0.73 2.88 -7.50
N PHE A 99 -0.67 1.61 -7.12
CA PHE A 99 -0.99 1.15 -5.77
C PHE A 99 0.21 0.42 -5.17
N SER A 100 0.48 0.62 -3.89
CA SER A 100 1.45 -0.19 -3.17
C SER A 100 0.99 -0.45 -1.74
N LEU A 101 1.44 -1.57 -1.20
CA LEU A 101 1.18 -1.97 0.18
C LEU A 101 2.39 -2.72 0.75
N THR A 102 2.51 -2.67 2.06
CA THR A 102 3.50 -3.44 2.80
C THR A 102 3.01 -4.87 3.02
N ILE A 103 3.83 -5.85 2.67
CA ILE A 103 3.56 -7.27 2.91
C ILE A 103 4.56 -7.82 3.92
N ASN A 104 4.02 -8.53 4.92
CA ASN A 104 4.80 -9.16 5.97
C ASN A 104 4.83 -10.69 5.85
N GLU A 105 3.92 -11.27 5.08
CA GLU A 105 3.82 -12.70 4.81
C GLU A 105 3.02 -12.95 3.53
N THR A 106 3.28 -14.07 2.86
CA THR A 106 2.62 -14.44 1.60
C THR A 106 1.60 -15.58 1.73
N GLY A 107 1.44 -16.11 2.93
CA GLY A 107 0.60 -17.30 3.16
C GLY A 107 -0.90 -17.08 3.05
N ASN A 108 -1.38 -15.84 3.19
CA ASN A 108 -2.80 -15.51 3.15
C ASN A 108 -3.21 -14.91 1.79
N PRO A 109 -4.39 -15.28 1.24
CA PRO A 109 -4.92 -14.66 0.02
C PRO A 109 -5.08 -13.15 0.18
N LEU A 110 -4.56 -12.38 -0.78
CA LEU A 110 -4.72 -10.93 -0.84
C LEU A 110 -5.81 -10.59 -1.85
N THR A 111 -6.73 -9.70 -1.46
CA THR A 111 -7.62 -9.00 -2.40
C THR A 111 -7.14 -7.56 -2.47
N ILE A 112 -6.53 -7.21 -3.60
CA ILE A 112 -5.98 -5.88 -3.83
C ILE A 112 -7.01 -5.06 -4.61
N VAL A 113 -7.43 -3.95 -4.01
CA VAL A 113 -8.41 -3.04 -4.60
C VAL A 113 -7.67 -1.83 -5.17
N ILE A 114 -7.72 -1.66 -6.50
CA ILE A 114 -7.12 -0.50 -7.16
C ILE A 114 -8.20 0.44 -7.69
N THR A 115 -7.92 1.73 -7.72
CA THR A 115 -8.85 2.77 -8.17
C THR A 115 -8.38 3.38 -9.48
N LYS A 116 -9.34 3.73 -10.37
CA LYS A 116 -9.01 4.42 -11.60
C LYS A 116 -8.32 5.75 -11.31
N LEU A 117 -7.33 6.06 -12.12
CA LEU A 117 -6.69 7.38 -12.08
C LEU A 117 -7.67 8.42 -12.62
N PHE A 118 -8.03 9.38 -11.80
CA PHE A 118 -8.92 10.47 -12.18
C PHE A 118 -8.11 11.67 -12.72
N GLY A 119 -8.76 12.49 -13.57
CA GLY A 119 -8.12 13.65 -14.18
C GLY A 119 -7.67 14.76 -13.20
N ASN A 120 -8.02 14.63 -11.93
CA ASN A 120 -7.58 15.50 -10.84
C ASN A 120 -6.45 14.87 -10.00
N GLU A 121 -5.78 13.85 -10.50
CA GLU A 121 -4.63 13.22 -9.85
C GLU A 121 -3.42 13.26 -10.78
N ILE A 122 -2.25 13.48 -10.19
CA ILE A 122 -0.95 13.48 -10.88
C ILE A 122 -0.10 12.39 -10.25
N VAL A 123 0.32 11.41 -11.05
CA VAL A 123 1.37 10.47 -10.64
C VAL A 123 2.71 11.18 -10.74
N ILE A 124 3.34 11.45 -9.61
CA ILE A 124 4.64 12.12 -9.56
C ILE A 124 5.74 11.08 -9.75
N ASP A 125 5.62 9.96 -9.07
CA ASP A 125 6.55 8.85 -9.13
C ASP A 125 5.84 7.52 -8.84
N ASN A 126 6.26 6.43 -9.48
CA ASN A 126 5.73 5.08 -9.26
C ASN A 126 6.82 4.02 -9.10
N GLU A 127 8.06 4.46 -8.89
CA GLU A 127 9.21 3.58 -8.64
C GLU A 127 9.41 3.38 -7.14
N ILE A 128 10.21 2.37 -6.80
CA ILE A 128 10.68 2.16 -5.44
C ILE A 128 11.98 2.94 -5.23
N HIS A 129 12.09 3.57 -4.07
CA HIS A 129 13.28 4.30 -3.65
C HIS A 129 13.76 3.82 -2.30
N HIS A 130 15.06 3.60 -2.18
CA HIS A 130 15.75 3.37 -0.91
C HIS A 130 16.57 4.60 -0.56
N LEU A 131 16.25 5.23 0.57
CA LEU A 131 16.99 6.37 1.11
C LEU A 131 17.68 5.96 2.42
N GLY A 132 18.90 6.44 2.60
CA GLY A 132 19.69 6.14 3.80
C GLY A 132 21.18 6.30 3.57
N ASP A 133 21.98 5.51 4.28
CA ASP A 133 23.44 5.43 4.11
C ASP A 133 23.99 4.00 4.20
N ASP A 134 23.11 2.99 4.17
CA ASP A 134 23.44 1.55 4.25
C ASP A 134 24.25 1.19 5.53
N ASN A 135 24.11 1.98 6.60
CA ASN A 135 24.78 1.70 7.86
C ASN A 135 23.89 0.89 8.80
N PHE A 136 23.93 -0.43 8.66
CA PHE A 136 23.13 -1.37 9.46
C PHE A 136 23.81 -1.81 10.77
N SER A 137 24.65 -0.97 11.35
CA SER A 137 25.34 -1.30 12.60
C SER A 137 24.42 -1.17 13.83
N GLU A 138 24.77 -1.82 14.94
CA GLU A 138 24.02 -1.74 16.21
C GLU A 138 23.89 -0.32 16.78
N LYS A 139 24.66 0.63 16.29
CA LYS A 139 24.64 2.02 16.72
C LYS A 139 23.87 2.92 15.76
N SER A 140 23.46 2.40 14.62
CA SER A 140 22.63 3.11 13.67
C SER A 140 21.16 3.12 14.11
N ALA A 141 20.43 4.13 13.68
CA ALA A 141 18.99 4.18 13.73
C ALA A 141 18.46 3.46 12.49
N ASN A 142 18.43 2.14 12.54
CA ASN A 142 18.07 1.34 11.39
C ASN A 142 17.25 0.13 11.82
N ALA A 143 16.08 -0.05 11.22
CA ALA A 143 15.18 -1.14 11.58
C ALA A 143 15.62 -2.46 10.96
N GLU A 144 16.15 -2.47 9.75
CA GLU A 144 16.34 -3.68 8.94
C GLU A 144 17.42 -3.49 7.88
N ASP A 145 18.03 -4.62 7.46
CA ASP A 145 18.90 -4.66 6.28
C ASP A 145 18.03 -4.66 5.02
N PHE A 146 18.13 -3.63 4.21
CA PHE A 146 17.46 -3.54 2.92
C PHE A 146 18.28 -4.23 1.83
N LYS A 147 17.60 -4.70 0.77
CA LYS A 147 18.25 -5.35 -0.38
C LYS A 147 18.70 -4.36 -1.43
N LEU A 148 17.95 -3.26 -1.60
CA LEU A 148 18.37 -2.18 -2.49
C LEU A 148 19.47 -1.39 -1.81
N GLN A 149 20.41 -0.94 -2.61
CA GLN A 149 21.44 -0.01 -2.16
C GLN A 149 20.81 1.39 -2.05
N SER A 150 21.20 2.13 -1.03
CA SER A 150 20.76 3.51 -0.84
C SER A 150 21.13 4.40 -2.02
N GLU A 151 20.16 5.14 -2.54
CA GLU A 151 20.38 6.15 -3.59
C GLU A 151 21.03 7.41 -3.01
N SER A 152 20.60 7.83 -1.85
CA SER A 152 21.11 8.94 -1.05
C SER A 152 20.25 9.17 0.19
N SER A 153 20.55 10.19 1.01
CA SER A 153 19.69 10.59 2.14
C SER A 153 18.42 11.36 1.73
N GLY A 154 18.20 11.58 0.44
CA GLY A 154 17.01 12.28 -0.04
C GLY A 154 16.74 12.11 -1.53
N PHE A 155 15.47 12.02 -1.86
CA PHE A 155 14.92 11.92 -3.20
C PHE A 155 14.32 13.26 -3.63
N SER A 156 14.45 13.63 -4.91
CA SER A 156 13.79 14.80 -5.49
C SER A 156 13.27 14.49 -6.90
N LYS A 157 12.03 14.91 -7.17
CA LYS A 157 11.39 14.76 -8.48
C LYS A 157 10.68 16.04 -8.88
N GLU A 158 10.79 16.40 -10.16
CA GLU A 158 10.00 17.46 -10.75
C GLU A 158 8.67 16.92 -11.29
N PHE A 159 7.60 17.71 -11.18
CA PHE A 159 6.29 17.39 -11.70
C PHE A 159 5.59 18.65 -12.18
N PHE A 160 4.81 18.54 -13.24
CA PHE A 160 4.04 19.64 -13.79
C PHE A 160 2.64 19.67 -13.21
N VAL A 161 2.17 20.84 -12.80
CA VAL A 161 0.81 21.06 -12.32
C VAL A 161 0.09 21.98 -13.29
N GLU A 162 -0.98 21.46 -13.91
CA GLU A 162 -1.90 22.28 -14.70
C GLU A 162 -2.72 23.21 -13.80
N LYS A 163 -3.64 23.96 -14.42
CA LYS A 163 -4.58 24.76 -13.66
C LYS A 163 -5.56 23.86 -12.92
N PHE A 164 -5.71 24.07 -11.63
CA PHE A 164 -6.68 23.36 -10.78
C PHE A 164 -7.70 24.32 -10.17
N ASP A 165 -8.83 23.78 -9.67
CA ASP A 165 -9.89 24.58 -9.03
C ASP A 165 -9.34 25.24 -7.75
N SER A 166 -9.64 26.54 -7.60
CA SER A 166 -9.29 27.31 -6.39
C SER A 166 -9.91 26.73 -5.11
N ASN A 167 -10.98 25.95 -5.21
CA ASN A 167 -11.64 25.29 -4.08
C ASN A 167 -11.07 23.91 -3.74
N SER A 168 -10.18 23.35 -4.58
CA SER A 168 -9.56 22.06 -4.28
C SER A 168 -8.67 22.13 -3.05
N ASN A 169 -8.53 20.99 -2.39
CA ASN A 169 -7.66 20.80 -1.24
C ASN A 169 -6.58 19.75 -1.60
N PRO A 170 -5.46 20.17 -2.17
CA PRO A 170 -4.44 19.24 -2.61
C PRO A 170 -3.91 18.36 -1.46
N VAL A 171 -3.75 17.08 -1.75
CA VAL A 171 -3.19 16.08 -0.85
C VAL A 171 -2.07 15.35 -1.56
N LEU A 172 -0.90 15.33 -0.97
CA LEU A 172 0.19 14.45 -1.39
C LEU A 172 -0.02 13.08 -0.76
N LYS A 173 0.01 12.03 -1.57
CA LYS A 173 -0.12 10.64 -1.14
C LYS A 173 1.18 9.91 -1.41
N ILE A 174 1.66 9.13 -0.44
CA ILE A 174 2.76 8.18 -0.60
C ILE A 174 2.20 6.80 -0.32
N GLY A 175 2.40 5.86 -1.24
CA GLY A 175 1.74 4.55 -1.22
C GLY A 175 2.17 3.71 -0.02
N ALA A 176 3.36 3.15 -0.05
CA ALA A 176 3.91 2.37 1.05
C ALA A 176 5.24 2.95 1.51
N ILE A 177 5.49 2.89 2.82
CA ILE A 177 6.76 3.27 3.45
C ILE A 177 7.12 2.26 4.52
N ILE A 178 8.35 1.76 4.49
CA ILE A 178 8.94 0.84 5.48
C ILE A 178 10.31 1.36 5.93
N GLY A 179 10.78 0.87 7.07
CA GLY A 179 12.12 1.16 7.60
C GLY A 179 12.21 2.42 8.46
N ILE A 180 11.10 3.05 8.85
CA ILE A 180 11.14 4.23 9.70
C ILE A 180 11.46 3.85 11.15
N ASP A 181 12.55 4.35 11.68
CA ASP A 181 13.07 4.05 13.02
C ASP A 181 12.87 5.18 14.04
N THR A 182 11.79 5.94 13.92
CA THR A 182 11.50 6.97 14.93
C THR A 182 11.15 6.37 16.29
N LYS A 183 11.28 7.16 17.33
CA LYS A 183 10.87 6.77 18.68
C LYS A 183 9.39 6.33 18.76
N ILE A 184 8.53 6.89 17.91
CA ILE A 184 7.11 6.52 17.86
C ILE A 184 6.92 5.18 17.15
N ALA A 185 7.61 4.95 16.03
CA ALA A 185 7.58 3.68 15.31
C ALA A 185 7.98 2.53 16.21
N HIS A 186 9.14 2.62 16.85
CA HIS A 186 9.60 1.61 17.82
C HIS A 186 8.59 1.34 18.94
N LYS A 187 7.98 2.40 19.49
CA LYS A 187 6.98 2.24 20.55
C LYS A 187 5.75 1.46 20.08
N LEU A 188 5.29 1.71 18.86
CA LEU A 188 4.14 1.00 18.28
C LEU A 188 4.46 -0.47 18.00
N GLU A 189 5.68 -0.77 17.58
CA GLU A 189 6.16 -2.13 17.33
C GLU A 189 6.56 -2.88 18.60
N GLY A 190 6.50 -2.26 19.76
CA GLY A 190 6.90 -2.85 21.04
C GLY A 190 8.41 -3.12 21.16
N LYS A 191 9.22 -2.52 20.30
CA LYS A 191 10.68 -2.66 20.30
C LYS A 191 11.30 -1.85 21.43
N LYS A 192 12.33 -2.42 22.08
CA LYS A 192 13.17 -1.69 23.06
C LYS A 192 14.13 -0.78 22.31
N ILE A 193 14.01 0.52 22.55
CA ILE A 193 14.75 1.55 21.84
C ILE A 193 16.13 1.73 22.47
N LYS A 194 17.17 1.57 21.66
CA LYS A 194 18.54 2.00 21.99
C LYS A 194 18.90 3.25 21.18
N THR A 195 18.58 3.24 19.89
CA THR A 195 18.81 4.30 18.92
C THR A 195 17.51 4.62 18.19
N TYR A 196 17.33 5.81 17.70
CA TYR A 196 16.17 6.22 16.93
C TYR A 196 16.48 7.41 16.04
N SER A 197 15.75 7.53 14.94
CA SER A 197 15.85 8.62 13.98
C SER A 197 14.90 9.79 14.26
N SER A 198 15.16 10.91 13.62
CA SER A 198 14.17 11.96 13.40
C SER A 198 13.13 11.49 12.37
N PRO A 199 11.95 12.14 12.30
CA PRO A 199 10.97 11.84 11.25
C PRO A 199 11.51 12.12 9.84
N ILE A 200 10.93 11.41 8.85
CA ILE A 200 11.09 11.73 7.43
C ILE A 200 10.45 13.09 7.17
N ARG A 201 11.08 13.91 6.34
CA ARG A 201 10.62 15.27 6.03
C ARG A 201 10.23 15.37 4.57
N ILE A 202 9.06 15.95 4.32
CA ILE A 202 8.51 16.14 2.98
C ILE A 202 8.46 17.62 2.66
N TYR A 203 8.95 17.97 1.47
CA TYR A 203 9.00 19.34 0.97
C TYR A 203 8.34 19.45 -0.41
N VAL A 204 7.69 20.57 -0.66
CA VAL A 204 7.26 20.99 -1.99
C VAL A 204 7.78 22.39 -2.24
N ASN A 205 8.44 22.60 -3.39
CA ASN A 205 9.07 23.87 -3.77
C ASN A 205 9.95 24.43 -2.65
N SER A 206 10.78 23.57 -2.03
CA SER A 206 11.69 23.87 -0.92
C SER A 206 11.00 24.27 0.41
N LYS A 207 9.68 24.14 0.51
CA LYS A 207 8.95 24.37 1.76
C LYS A 207 8.52 23.04 2.37
N LYS A 208 8.87 22.84 3.66
CA LYS A 208 8.43 21.66 4.40
C LYS A 208 6.90 21.68 4.54
N ILE A 209 6.25 20.60 4.12
CA ILE A 209 4.79 20.44 4.19
C ILE A 209 4.36 19.45 5.26
N GLY A 210 5.24 18.52 5.64
CA GLY A 210 4.91 17.51 6.64
C GLY A 210 6.08 16.66 7.08
N GLU A 211 5.76 15.73 7.99
CA GLU A 211 6.67 14.73 8.52
C GLU A 211 5.94 13.38 8.59
N ILE A 212 6.64 12.31 8.25
CA ILE A 212 6.16 10.93 8.45
C ILE A 212 6.97 10.31 9.58
N LYS A 213 6.29 9.69 10.53
CA LYS A 213 6.88 9.23 11.80
C LYS A 213 6.76 7.74 12.02
N ILE A 214 5.98 7.05 11.20
CA ILE A 214 5.68 5.62 11.32
C ILE A 214 5.62 4.97 9.96
N ASN A 215 5.95 3.68 9.92
CA ASN A 215 5.74 2.83 8.76
C ASN A 215 4.24 2.76 8.42
N GLY A 216 3.92 2.50 7.17
CA GLY A 216 2.53 2.26 6.76
C GLY A 216 2.24 2.62 5.33
N ASP A 217 1.05 2.23 4.91
CA ASP A 217 0.56 2.40 3.56
C ASP A 217 -0.34 3.64 3.45
N ASN A 218 -0.43 4.19 2.24
CA ASN A 218 -1.31 5.31 1.89
C ASN A 218 -1.17 6.51 2.83
N GLN A 219 0.07 6.99 3.02
CA GLN A 219 0.36 8.17 3.83
C GLN A 219 -0.15 9.43 3.14
N GLU A 220 -1.05 10.17 3.77
CA GLU A 220 -1.64 11.40 3.23
C GLU A 220 -1.10 12.64 3.95
N ILE A 221 -0.62 13.61 3.17
CA ILE A 221 -0.07 14.87 3.67
C ILE A 221 -0.82 16.03 3.02
N PRO A 222 -1.61 16.80 3.78
CA PRO A 222 -2.26 17.99 3.24
C PRO A 222 -1.23 18.98 2.68
N LEU A 223 -1.45 19.39 1.43
CA LEU A 223 -0.54 20.32 0.75
C LEU A 223 -1.21 21.69 0.60
N PRO A 224 -0.67 22.75 1.26
CA PRO A 224 -1.19 24.09 1.07
C PRO A 224 -1.12 24.50 -0.41
N LYS A 225 -2.26 24.77 -1.03
CA LYS A 225 -2.36 25.13 -2.45
C LYS A 225 -1.52 26.32 -2.86
N SER A 226 -1.26 27.23 -1.91
CA SER A 226 -0.39 28.40 -2.12
C SER A 226 1.07 28.05 -2.40
N LEU A 227 1.49 26.82 -2.10
CA LEU A 227 2.83 26.33 -2.40
C LEU A 227 2.94 25.73 -3.79
N LEU A 228 1.82 25.42 -4.46
CA LEU A 228 1.81 24.90 -5.82
C LEU A 228 1.80 26.03 -6.86
N ARG A 229 2.66 25.88 -7.85
CA ARG A 229 2.74 26.76 -9.03
C ARG A 229 1.89 26.14 -10.12
N GLN A 230 0.80 26.82 -10.50
CA GLN A 230 -0.06 26.37 -11.59
C GLN A 230 0.58 26.67 -12.96
N ASN A 231 0.28 25.81 -13.95
CA ASN A 231 0.87 25.83 -15.30
C ASN A 231 2.40 25.92 -15.26
N SER A 232 3.01 25.20 -14.32
CA SER A 232 4.44 25.28 -14.07
C SER A 232 4.96 24.01 -13.43
N THR A 233 6.26 23.82 -13.52
CA THR A 233 7.00 22.77 -12.83
C THR A 233 7.10 23.08 -11.34
N ASN A 234 6.81 22.06 -10.54
CA ASN A 234 6.99 22.01 -9.10
C ASN A 234 8.00 20.93 -8.76
N THR A 235 8.55 20.97 -7.57
CA THR A 235 9.51 19.96 -7.09
C THR A 235 9.02 19.37 -5.79
N ILE A 236 8.99 18.06 -5.68
CA ILE A 236 8.90 17.36 -4.41
C ILE A 236 10.27 16.95 -3.95
N ARG A 237 10.48 16.93 -2.64
CA ARG A 237 11.66 16.34 -2.00
C ARG A 237 11.24 15.54 -0.77
N VAL A 238 11.75 14.33 -0.66
CA VAL A 238 11.64 13.44 0.49
C VAL A 238 13.03 13.32 1.10
N GLU A 239 13.17 13.59 2.39
CA GLU A 239 14.43 13.41 3.12
C GLU A 239 14.22 12.39 4.23
N THR A 240 15.11 11.41 4.31
CA THR A 240 15.09 10.42 5.38
C THR A 240 15.42 11.04 6.74
N GLY A 241 15.19 10.27 7.80
CA GLY A 241 15.53 10.64 9.17
C GLY A 241 17.04 10.67 9.40
N VAL A 242 17.42 11.20 10.56
CA VAL A 242 18.81 11.23 11.03
C VAL A 242 18.84 10.67 12.45
N ASN A 243 19.79 9.80 12.74
CA ASN A 243 20.01 9.24 14.05
C ASN A 243 20.18 10.33 15.10
N GLN A 244 19.30 10.35 16.10
CA GLN A 244 19.27 11.36 17.15
C GLN A 244 20.30 11.12 18.26
N GLN A 245 20.99 9.99 18.23
CA GLN A 245 21.99 9.59 19.23
C GLN A 245 23.43 9.75 18.73
N ALA A 246 23.64 9.72 17.42
CA ALA A 246 24.95 9.95 16.82
C ALA A 246 25.44 11.39 17.10
N ARG A 247 26.66 11.51 17.63
CA ARG A 247 27.24 12.81 18.04
C ARG A 247 28.40 13.25 17.18
N THR A 248 29.09 12.31 16.57
CA THR A 248 30.38 12.54 15.92
C THR A 248 30.33 12.34 14.41
N TYR A 249 29.22 11.83 13.88
CA TYR A 249 29.00 11.57 12.46
C TYR A 249 27.50 11.75 12.16
N VAL A 250 27.17 11.91 10.90
CA VAL A 250 25.80 11.86 10.41
C VAL A 250 25.51 10.42 10.04
N ASP A 251 24.40 9.91 10.53
CA ASP A 251 23.91 8.55 10.31
C ASP A 251 22.45 8.69 9.89
N TYR A 252 22.19 8.33 8.66
CA TYR A 252 20.87 8.47 8.07
C TYR A 252 20.06 7.19 8.29
N ASP A 253 18.78 7.37 8.56
CA ASP A 253 17.82 6.28 8.70
C ASP A 253 17.58 5.64 7.32
N ASP A 254 17.69 4.33 7.21
CA ASP A 254 17.45 3.62 5.98
C ASP A 254 15.98 3.26 5.85
N MET A 255 15.37 3.66 4.74
CA MET A 255 13.95 3.47 4.50
C MET A 255 13.65 3.26 3.03
N GLU A 256 12.59 2.52 2.75
CA GLU A 256 12.05 2.38 1.40
C GLU A 256 10.65 2.98 1.30
N PHE A 257 10.34 3.56 0.16
CA PHE A 257 9.00 4.03 -0.17
C PHE A 257 8.70 3.84 -1.66
N MET A 258 7.41 3.84 -1.97
CA MET A 258 6.93 3.69 -3.34
C MET A 258 5.64 4.45 -3.58
N ASN A 259 5.45 4.93 -4.81
CA ASN A 259 4.28 5.65 -5.31
C ASN A 259 4.06 7.01 -4.64
N ILE A 260 4.30 8.07 -5.40
CA ILE A 260 3.98 9.44 -4.99
C ILE A 260 2.93 10.00 -5.94
N LEU A 261 1.78 10.40 -5.38
CA LEU A 261 0.67 11.01 -6.11
C LEU A 261 0.28 12.35 -5.51
N LEU A 262 -0.19 13.26 -6.34
CA LEU A 262 -0.86 14.48 -5.93
C LEU A 262 -2.30 14.42 -6.38
N ALA A 263 -3.24 14.50 -5.43
CA ALA A 263 -4.69 14.58 -5.68
C ALA A 263 -5.21 15.98 -5.35
N PHE A 264 -6.25 16.44 -6.10
CA PHE A 264 -6.87 17.76 -5.94
C PHE A 264 -8.32 17.69 -5.49
#